data_46bf6907628c8fbe90b5fbf9f8af3815
#
_entry.id   46bf6907628c8fbe90b5fbf9f8af3815
#
_cell.length_a   1.000
_cell.length_b   1.000
_cell.length_c   1.000
_cell.angle_alpha   90.00
_cell.angle_beta   90.00
_cell.angle_gamma   90.00
#
_symmetry.space_group_name_H-M   'P 1'
#
loop_
_entity.id
_entity.type
_entity.pdbx_description
1 polymer ?
#
loop_
_entity_poly.entity_id
_entity_poly.type
_entity_poly.pdbx_seq_one_letter_code
_entity_poly.pdbx_strand_id
1 'polypeptide(L)'
;MRKLPLWLESLSIPPIMRWRVLLQYCLILHRLRLSIADLFLKGILLHQGESNTGDKEWPHKVKKVYDRMLVDLGLSAEEVPLLAGEVIHASQQGACASMNEIIATLPEVIPTAHVISSDGCASSSDKLHFTSEGYRMLGRRYAHTLLCHNYRKQEGTYRNPILYAAYRPSA
;
A
#
# COMPACT_ATOMS: atom_id res chain seq x y z
N MET A 1 17.81 4.50 -23.76
CA MET A 1 16.76 5.07 -22.89
C MET A 1 15.42 4.51 -23.30
N ARG A 2 14.81 3.64 -22.52
CA ARG A 2 13.42 3.16 -22.80
C ARG A 2 12.46 4.30 -22.45
N LYS A 3 11.61 4.70 -23.39
CA LYS A 3 10.56 5.70 -23.16
C LYS A 3 9.61 5.20 -22.07
N LEU A 4 9.21 6.08 -21.18
CA LEU A 4 8.20 5.81 -20.17
C LEU A 4 6.88 5.42 -20.83
N PRO A 5 6.08 4.50 -20.25
CA PRO A 5 4.76 4.19 -20.79
C PRO A 5 3.89 5.46 -20.89
N LEU A 6 3.23 5.68 -22.01
CA LEU A 6 2.44 6.87 -22.32
C LEU A 6 1.36 7.21 -21.27
N TRP A 7 0.84 6.20 -20.56
CA TRP A 7 -0.15 6.40 -19.51
C TRP A 7 0.39 7.10 -18.25
N LEU A 8 1.71 7.00 -18.01
CA LEU A 8 2.35 7.69 -16.87
C LEU A 8 2.45 9.21 -17.09
N GLU A 9 2.50 9.62 -18.35
CA GLU A 9 2.55 11.05 -18.73
C GLU A 9 1.17 11.73 -18.58
N SER A 10 0.09 10.96 -18.68
CA SER A 10 -1.29 11.48 -18.55
C SER A 10 -1.74 11.70 -17.11
N LEU A 11 -0.96 11.24 -16.12
CA LEU A 11 -1.23 11.45 -14.72
C LEU A 11 -0.64 12.80 -14.28
N SER A 12 -1.47 13.68 -13.70
CA SER A 12 -1.01 14.92 -13.04
C SER A 12 -0.27 14.60 -11.73
N ILE A 13 0.73 13.73 -11.80
CA ILE A 13 1.56 13.30 -10.69
C ILE A 13 2.91 14.03 -10.81
N PRO A 14 3.43 14.65 -9.73
CA PRO A 14 4.73 15.28 -9.74
C PRO A 14 5.82 14.32 -10.27
N PRO A 15 6.83 14.82 -11.01
CA PRO A 15 7.88 13.98 -11.62
C PRO A 15 8.58 13.03 -10.64
N ILE A 16 8.84 13.49 -9.42
CA ILE A 16 9.45 12.69 -8.34
C ILE A 16 8.61 11.47 -7.97
N MET A 17 7.29 11.59 -8.01
CA MET A 17 6.37 10.52 -7.71
C MET A 17 6.30 9.48 -8.82
N ARG A 18 6.37 9.92 -10.08
CA ARG A 18 6.43 9.03 -11.25
C ARG A 18 7.61 8.07 -11.15
N TRP A 19 8.76 8.55 -10.71
CA TRP A 19 9.96 7.74 -10.53
C TRP A 19 9.90 6.78 -9.36
N ARG A 20 9.25 7.16 -8.23
CA ARG A 20 9.11 6.26 -7.08
C ARG A 20 8.17 5.09 -7.36
N VAL A 21 7.04 5.34 -7.98
CA VAL A 21 6.10 4.29 -8.40
C VAL A 21 6.76 3.37 -9.43
N LEU A 22 7.47 3.94 -10.44
CA LEU A 22 8.20 3.16 -11.44
C LEU A 22 9.37 2.37 -10.86
N LEU A 23 10.14 2.94 -9.92
CA LEU A 23 11.24 2.22 -9.28
C LEU A 23 10.76 1.05 -8.45
N GLN A 24 9.66 1.20 -7.69
CA GLN A 24 9.05 0.06 -6.99
C GLN A 24 8.54 -0.99 -7.98
N TYR A 25 7.88 -0.56 -9.04
CA TYR A 25 7.36 -1.45 -10.09
C TYR A 25 8.50 -2.15 -10.87
N CYS A 26 9.53 -1.41 -11.28
CA CYS A 26 10.69 -1.97 -12.00
C CYS A 26 11.62 -2.79 -11.12
N LEU A 27 11.81 -2.46 -9.84
CA LEU A 27 12.64 -3.25 -8.93
C LEU A 27 12.02 -4.61 -8.61
N ILE A 28 10.71 -4.69 -8.52
CA ILE A 28 10.00 -5.95 -8.35
C ILE A 28 10.14 -6.80 -9.63
N LEU A 29 9.95 -6.22 -10.82
CA LEU A 29 10.04 -6.95 -12.08
C LEU A 29 11.49 -7.28 -12.50
N HIS A 30 12.47 -6.43 -12.19
CA HIS A 30 13.86 -6.61 -12.61
C HIS A 30 14.68 -7.51 -11.69
N ARG A 31 14.39 -7.56 -10.40
CA ARG A 31 15.07 -8.48 -9.45
C ARG A 31 14.62 -9.92 -9.57
N LEU A 32 13.43 -10.13 -10.11
CA LEU A 32 12.87 -11.46 -10.29
C LEU A 32 13.01 -11.85 -11.76
N ARG A 33 14.14 -12.45 -12.14
CA ARG A 33 14.29 -13.22 -13.40
C ARG A 33 13.37 -14.47 -13.41
N LEU A 34 12.30 -14.44 -12.65
CA LEU A 34 11.27 -15.46 -12.62
C LEU A 34 10.30 -15.18 -13.77
N SER A 35 9.86 -16.22 -14.44
CA SER A 35 8.71 -16.13 -15.34
C SER A 35 7.55 -15.49 -14.58
N ILE A 36 6.82 -14.56 -15.20
CA ILE A 36 5.61 -13.94 -14.59
C ILE A 36 4.63 -15.02 -14.12
N ALA A 37 4.68 -16.20 -14.73
CA ALA A 37 3.87 -17.35 -14.35
C ALA A 37 4.17 -17.90 -12.93
N ASP A 38 5.34 -17.57 -12.36
CA ASP A 38 5.77 -18.06 -11.03
C ASP A 38 5.58 -17.01 -9.92
N LEU A 39 5.02 -15.84 -10.23
CA LEU A 39 4.82 -14.74 -9.29
C LEU A 39 3.38 -14.69 -8.80
N PHE A 40 3.21 -14.88 -7.50
CA PHE A 40 1.92 -14.71 -6.83
C PHE A 40 1.88 -13.37 -6.08
N LEU A 41 1.34 -12.34 -6.72
CA LEU A 41 1.04 -11.07 -6.06
C LEU A 41 -0.14 -11.28 -5.09
N LYS A 42 0.03 -10.91 -3.83
CA LYS A 42 -0.97 -11.10 -2.78
C LYS A 42 -1.52 -9.79 -2.21
N GLY A 43 -0.96 -8.67 -2.60
CA GLY A 43 -1.38 -7.35 -2.18
C GLY A 43 -0.43 -6.28 -2.67
N ILE A 44 -0.89 -5.04 -2.69
CA ILE A 44 -0.11 -3.85 -3.01
C ILE A 44 -0.05 -2.99 -1.76
N LEU A 45 1.16 -2.66 -1.31
CA LEU A 45 1.39 -1.78 -0.18
C LEU A 45 1.71 -0.37 -0.69
N LEU A 46 0.88 0.59 -0.31
CA LEU A 46 1.05 2.00 -0.62
C LEU A 46 1.35 2.75 0.68
N HIS A 47 2.47 3.47 0.70
CA HIS A 47 2.76 4.44 1.74
C HIS A 47 3.17 5.75 1.08
N GLN A 48 2.20 6.66 0.99
CA GLN A 48 2.35 7.94 0.33
C GLN A 48 1.17 8.85 0.69
N GLY A 49 1.43 10.14 0.82
CA GLY A 49 0.40 11.12 1.13
C GLY A 49 0.98 12.51 1.39
N GLU A 50 2.19 12.60 1.92
CA GLU A 50 2.79 13.83 2.41
C GLU A 50 2.81 14.94 1.36
N SER A 51 3.23 14.62 0.14
CA SER A 51 3.27 15.57 -0.99
C SER A 51 1.90 15.87 -1.60
N ASN A 52 0.85 15.21 -1.14
CA ASN A 52 -0.54 15.40 -1.56
C ASN A 52 -1.44 15.89 -0.42
N THR A 53 -0.86 16.39 0.66
CA THR A 53 -1.64 16.89 1.81
C THR A 53 -2.66 17.92 1.35
N GLY A 54 -3.94 17.69 1.67
CA GLY A 54 -5.07 18.53 1.27
C GLY A 54 -5.65 18.24 -0.13
N ASP A 55 -5.09 17.31 -0.89
CA ASP A 55 -5.59 16.94 -2.22
C ASP A 55 -6.74 15.95 -2.11
N LYS A 56 -7.98 16.44 -2.10
CA LYS A 56 -9.19 15.62 -2.00
C LYS A 56 -9.38 14.66 -3.18
N GLU A 57 -8.73 14.91 -4.31
CA GLU A 57 -8.75 14.02 -5.47
C GLU A 57 -7.74 12.86 -5.37
N TRP A 58 -6.92 12.83 -4.32
CA TRP A 58 -5.92 11.80 -4.13
C TRP A 58 -6.47 10.36 -4.19
N PRO A 59 -7.63 10.01 -3.56
CA PRO A 59 -8.17 8.65 -3.63
C PRO A 59 -8.51 8.23 -5.07
N HIS A 60 -9.06 9.14 -5.88
CA HIS A 60 -9.38 8.90 -7.29
C HIS A 60 -8.10 8.74 -8.14
N LYS A 61 -7.06 9.50 -7.82
CA LYS A 61 -5.76 9.36 -8.49
C LYS A 61 -5.11 8.01 -8.16
N VAL A 62 -5.17 7.59 -6.90
CA VAL A 62 -4.70 6.27 -6.46
C VAL A 62 -5.49 5.17 -7.17
N LYS A 63 -6.83 5.27 -7.19
CA LYS A 63 -7.67 4.31 -7.90
C LYS A 63 -7.27 4.14 -9.36
N LYS A 64 -7.05 5.26 -10.06
CA LYS A 64 -6.65 5.22 -11.48
C LYS A 64 -5.33 4.46 -11.70
N VAL A 65 -4.37 4.63 -10.79
CA VAL A 65 -3.09 3.91 -10.86
C VAL A 65 -3.30 2.43 -10.54
N TYR A 66 -4.04 2.14 -9.48
CA TYR A 66 -4.31 0.77 -9.02
C TYR A 66 -5.06 -0.03 -10.08
N ASP A 67 -6.15 0.50 -10.63
CA ASP A 67 -6.94 -0.15 -11.68
C ASP A 67 -6.06 -0.47 -12.90
N ARG A 68 -5.20 0.48 -13.28
CA ARG A 68 -4.29 0.27 -14.40
C ARG A 68 -3.28 -0.84 -14.14
N MET A 69 -2.72 -0.89 -12.92
CA MET A 69 -1.80 -1.97 -12.53
C MET A 69 -2.49 -3.34 -12.58
N LEU A 70 -3.73 -3.44 -12.11
CA LEU A 70 -4.51 -4.68 -12.18
C LEU A 70 -4.71 -5.14 -13.62
N VAL A 71 -5.10 -4.21 -14.52
CA VAL A 71 -5.28 -4.52 -15.95
C VAL A 71 -3.97 -4.97 -16.60
N ASP A 72 -2.87 -4.25 -16.37
CA ASP A 72 -1.57 -4.54 -16.98
C ASP A 72 -0.99 -5.88 -16.52
N LEU A 73 -1.35 -6.33 -15.31
CA LEU A 73 -0.89 -7.58 -14.71
C LEU A 73 -1.91 -8.74 -14.83
N GLY A 74 -3.10 -8.47 -15.35
CA GLY A 74 -4.17 -9.48 -15.44
C GLY A 74 -4.67 -9.95 -14.08
N LEU A 75 -4.73 -9.05 -13.08
CA LEU A 75 -5.10 -9.35 -11.69
C LEU A 75 -6.49 -8.79 -11.38
N SER A 76 -7.15 -9.35 -10.36
CA SER A 76 -8.38 -8.82 -9.81
C SER A 76 -8.14 -8.09 -8.48
N ALA A 77 -8.98 -7.10 -8.18
CA ALA A 77 -8.89 -6.33 -6.94
C ALA A 77 -9.15 -7.20 -5.69
N GLU A 78 -9.97 -8.24 -5.85
CA GLU A 78 -10.27 -9.21 -4.78
C GLU A 78 -9.06 -10.07 -4.44
N GLU A 79 -8.22 -10.38 -5.41
CA GLU A 79 -7.03 -11.22 -5.21
C GLU A 79 -5.84 -10.42 -4.70
N VAL A 80 -5.76 -9.14 -5.08
CA VAL A 80 -4.62 -8.28 -4.79
C VAL A 80 -5.11 -6.97 -4.16
N PRO A 81 -5.50 -6.96 -2.88
CA PRO A 81 -6.00 -5.77 -2.22
C PRO A 81 -4.93 -4.69 -2.14
N LEU A 82 -5.38 -3.42 -2.12
CA LEU A 82 -4.53 -2.27 -1.87
C LEU A 82 -4.52 -1.96 -0.37
N LEU A 83 -3.33 -1.91 0.23
CA LEU A 83 -3.13 -1.51 1.62
C LEU A 83 -2.44 -0.15 1.65
N ALA A 84 -3.14 0.89 2.10
CA ALA A 84 -2.62 2.25 2.18
C ALA A 84 -2.32 2.60 3.64
N GLY A 85 -1.05 2.92 3.94
CA GLY A 85 -0.65 3.38 5.27
C GLY A 85 -0.91 4.86 5.45
N GLU A 86 -1.40 5.22 6.63
CA GLU A 86 -1.45 6.61 7.05
C GLU A 86 -0.05 7.22 7.12
N VAL A 87 0.05 8.52 6.84
CA VAL A 87 1.21 9.34 7.19
C VAL A 87 1.29 9.50 8.71
N ILE A 88 2.33 10.15 9.24
CA ILE A 88 2.47 10.30 10.70
C ILE A 88 1.19 10.87 11.30
N HIS A 89 0.67 10.17 12.31
CA HIS A 89 -0.59 10.48 12.97
C HIS A 89 -0.51 11.79 13.78
N ALA A 90 -1.65 12.45 13.96
CA ALA A 90 -1.75 13.70 14.72
C ALA A 90 -1.29 13.55 16.18
N SER A 91 -1.52 12.39 16.81
CA SER A 91 -1.02 12.07 18.17
C SER A 91 0.51 12.10 18.28
N GLN A 92 1.21 11.93 17.15
CA GLN A 92 2.68 12.04 17.04
C GLN A 92 3.13 13.38 16.47
N GLN A 93 2.22 14.37 16.39
CA GLN A 93 2.46 15.69 15.83
C GLN A 93 2.90 15.68 14.36
N GLY A 94 2.34 14.76 13.57
CA GLY A 94 2.65 14.62 12.14
C GLY A 94 2.39 15.92 11.37
N ALA A 95 3.39 16.39 10.61
CA ALA A 95 3.29 17.63 9.84
C ALA A 95 2.22 17.56 8.74
N CYS A 96 1.94 16.36 8.24
CA CYS A 96 0.94 16.09 7.20
C CYS A 96 -0.26 15.31 7.74
N ALA A 97 -0.51 15.31 9.05
CA ALA A 97 -1.52 14.45 9.70
C ALA A 97 -2.95 14.63 9.13
N SER A 98 -3.30 15.82 8.64
CA SER A 98 -4.59 16.08 7.98
C SER A 98 -4.80 15.25 6.70
N MET A 99 -3.74 14.72 6.11
CA MET A 99 -3.84 13.82 4.97
C MET A 99 -4.49 12.48 5.34
N ASN A 100 -4.43 12.08 6.60
CA ASN A 100 -5.03 10.82 7.05
C ASN A 100 -6.55 10.80 6.92
N GLU A 101 -7.21 11.96 7.04
CA GLU A 101 -8.65 12.09 6.75
C GLU A 101 -8.96 11.77 5.29
N ILE A 102 -8.09 12.19 4.37
CA ILE A 102 -8.23 11.90 2.94
C ILE A 102 -7.90 10.42 2.66
N ILE A 103 -6.84 9.89 3.26
CA ILE A 103 -6.46 8.46 3.13
C ILE A 103 -7.61 7.57 3.63
N ALA A 104 -8.30 7.97 4.71
CA ALA A 104 -9.42 7.23 5.29
C ALA A 104 -10.59 7.04 4.31
N THR A 105 -10.76 7.95 3.33
CA THR A 105 -11.83 7.83 2.30
C THR A 105 -11.49 6.87 1.17
N LEU A 106 -10.27 6.32 1.13
CA LEU A 106 -9.84 5.43 0.03
C LEU A 106 -10.76 4.20 -0.15
N PRO A 107 -11.26 3.52 0.90
CA PRO A 107 -12.19 2.41 0.74
C PRO A 107 -13.53 2.77 0.10
N GLU A 108 -13.94 4.04 0.16
CA GLU A 108 -15.16 4.51 -0.52
C GLU A 108 -15.02 4.47 -2.04
N VAL A 109 -13.78 4.60 -2.54
CA VAL A 109 -13.43 4.64 -3.96
C VAL A 109 -12.91 3.28 -4.45
N ILE A 110 -12.20 2.57 -3.58
CA ILE A 110 -11.64 1.22 -3.83
C ILE A 110 -12.14 0.30 -2.70
N PRO A 111 -13.27 -0.39 -2.86
CA PRO A 111 -13.86 -1.21 -1.78
C PRO A 111 -12.97 -2.32 -1.23
N THR A 112 -11.99 -2.78 -2.00
CA THR A 112 -10.99 -3.77 -1.59
C THR A 112 -9.75 -3.17 -0.92
N ALA A 113 -9.71 -1.83 -0.77
CA ALA A 113 -8.59 -1.18 -0.09
C ALA A 113 -8.73 -1.27 1.43
N HIS A 114 -7.59 -1.34 2.10
CA HIS A 114 -7.47 -1.28 3.55
C HIS A 114 -6.59 -0.10 3.95
N VAL A 115 -7.05 0.69 4.91
CA VAL A 115 -6.24 1.76 5.52
C VAL A 115 -5.53 1.20 6.74
N ILE A 116 -4.22 1.43 6.81
CA ILE A 116 -3.36 0.95 7.90
C ILE A 116 -3.03 2.12 8.80
N SER A 117 -3.55 2.09 10.03
CA SER A 117 -3.33 3.18 10.97
C SER A 117 -1.86 3.32 11.36
N SER A 118 -1.41 4.56 11.44
CA SER A 118 -0.08 4.94 11.93
C SER A 118 -0.09 5.38 13.41
N ASP A 119 -1.24 5.36 14.07
CA ASP A 119 -1.34 5.82 15.46
C ASP A 119 -0.36 5.08 16.36
N GLY A 120 0.37 5.82 17.21
CA GLY A 120 1.40 5.29 18.10
C GLY A 120 2.70 4.86 17.39
N CYS A 121 2.80 4.94 16.06
CA CYS A 121 4.06 4.69 15.35
C CYS A 121 5.03 5.86 15.59
N ALA A 122 6.19 5.59 16.17
CA ALA A 122 7.15 6.63 16.54
C ALA A 122 7.63 7.42 15.31
N SER A 123 7.55 8.77 15.41
CA SER A 123 8.03 9.71 14.39
C SER A 123 9.46 10.17 14.65
N SER A 124 10.19 10.52 13.62
CA SER A 124 11.46 11.21 13.72
C SER A 124 11.25 12.70 14.09
N SER A 125 12.34 13.42 14.34
CA SER A 125 12.29 14.83 14.75
C SER A 125 11.68 15.76 13.70
N ASP A 126 11.73 15.38 12.43
CA ASP A 126 11.17 16.15 11.30
C ASP A 126 9.65 16.06 11.18
N LYS A 127 9.01 15.15 11.94
CA LYS A 127 7.56 14.92 11.92
C LYS A 127 6.99 14.52 10.57
N LEU A 128 7.84 14.14 9.63
CA LEU A 128 7.50 13.67 8.29
C LEU A 128 7.83 12.19 8.09
N HIS A 129 8.87 11.70 8.75
CA HIS A 129 9.33 10.33 8.61
C HIS A 129 9.16 9.56 9.92
N PHE A 130 8.85 8.28 9.82
CA PHE A 130 8.87 7.39 10.97
C PHE A 130 10.31 7.03 11.36
N THR A 131 10.53 6.77 12.63
CA THR A 131 11.75 6.09 13.08
C THR A 131 11.77 4.65 12.56
N SER A 132 12.91 3.97 12.67
CA SER A 132 13.01 2.55 12.35
C SER A 132 12.02 1.69 13.16
N GLU A 133 11.74 2.06 14.40
CA GLU A 133 10.74 1.39 15.24
C GLU A 133 9.31 1.66 14.73
N GLY A 134 9.00 2.92 14.39
CA GLY A 134 7.73 3.31 13.80
C GLY A 134 7.44 2.53 12.51
N TYR A 135 8.42 2.44 11.61
CA TYR A 135 8.30 1.62 10.40
C TYR A 135 8.10 0.13 10.68
N ARG A 136 8.77 -0.44 11.69
CA ARG A 136 8.56 -1.84 12.06
C ARG A 136 7.15 -2.07 12.60
N MET A 137 6.63 -1.13 13.41
CA MET A 137 5.26 -1.20 13.92
C MET A 137 4.24 -1.11 12.78
N LEU A 138 4.39 -0.13 11.90
CA LEU A 138 3.53 0.03 10.73
C LEU A 138 3.60 -1.21 9.83
N GLY A 139 4.80 -1.75 9.58
CA GLY A 139 5.01 -2.96 8.80
C GLY A 139 4.30 -4.20 9.38
N ARG A 140 4.28 -4.36 10.71
CA ARG A 140 3.51 -5.42 11.37
C ARG A 140 2.01 -5.27 11.12
N ARG A 141 1.48 -4.05 11.14
CA ARG A 141 0.07 -3.76 10.86
C ARG A 141 -0.29 -4.09 9.41
N TYR A 142 0.57 -3.70 8.45
CA TYR A 142 0.42 -4.11 7.05
C TYR A 142 0.37 -5.63 6.91
N ALA A 143 1.34 -6.33 7.50
CA ALA A 143 1.42 -7.78 7.45
C ALA A 143 0.19 -8.44 8.07
N HIS A 144 -0.25 -7.97 9.23
CA HIS A 144 -1.44 -8.46 9.90
C HIS A 144 -2.68 -8.32 9.01
N THR A 145 -2.93 -7.12 8.47
CA THR A 145 -4.10 -6.87 7.61
C THR A 145 -4.07 -7.73 6.35
N LEU A 146 -2.92 -7.85 5.70
CA LEU A 146 -2.77 -8.68 4.50
C LEU A 146 -2.98 -10.17 4.79
N LEU A 147 -2.45 -10.66 5.90
CA LEU A 147 -2.65 -12.06 6.33
C LEU A 147 -4.11 -12.33 6.64
N CYS A 148 -4.79 -11.44 7.38
CA CYS A 148 -6.21 -11.58 7.67
C CYS A 148 -7.07 -11.57 6.39
N HIS A 149 -6.77 -10.70 5.43
CA HIS A 149 -7.46 -10.65 4.15
C HIS A 149 -7.29 -11.97 3.38
N ASN A 150 -6.07 -12.43 3.22
CA ASN A 150 -5.76 -13.66 2.49
C ASN A 150 -6.28 -14.92 3.21
N TYR A 151 -6.31 -14.90 4.55
CA TYR A 151 -6.78 -16.05 5.33
C TYR A 151 -8.29 -16.25 5.21
N ARG A 152 -9.08 -15.18 5.30
CA ARG A 152 -10.55 -15.25 5.13
C ARG A 152 -10.96 -15.82 3.78
N LYS A 153 -10.15 -15.63 2.73
CA LYS A 153 -10.38 -16.25 1.42
C LYS A 153 -10.07 -17.75 1.40
N GLN A 154 -9.18 -18.23 2.27
CA GLN A 154 -8.76 -19.64 2.29
C GLN A 154 -9.67 -20.52 3.17
N GLU A 155 -10.53 -19.95 4.01
CA GLU A 155 -11.49 -20.74 4.80
C GLU A 155 -12.47 -21.56 3.93
N GLY A 156 -12.56 -21.24 2.63
CA GLY A 156 -13.26 -22.05 1.64
C GLY A 156 -12.42 -23.18 1.01
N THR A 157 -11.08 -23.18 1.07
CA THR A 157 -10.29 -24.08 0.24
C THR A 157 -8.96 -24.63 0.82
N TYR A 158 -8.31 -24.02 1.80
CA TYR A 158 -7.04 -24.57 2.32
C TYR A 158 -6.66 -24.06 3.72
N ARG A 159 -6.60 -24.95 4.70
CA ARG A 159 -5.96 -24.68 6.01
C ARG A 159 -4.45 -24.83 5.87
N ASN A 160 -3.68 -23.74 5.90
CA ASN A 160 -2.24 -23.81 6.09
C ASN A 160 -1.90 -23.81 7.60
N PRO A 161 -1.53 -24.95 8.19
CA PRO A 161 -1.32 -25.09 9.63
C PRO A 161 -0.14 -24.27 10.16
N ILE A 162 0.82 -23.87 9.30
CA ILE A 162 2.02 -23.13 9.70
C ILE A 162 1.67 -21.67 10.02
N LEU A 163 0.75 -21.05 9.27
CA LEU A 163 0.33 -19.67 9.52
C LEU A 163 -0.60 -19.57 10.72
N TYR A 164 -1.38 -20.60 11.01
CA TYR A 164 -2.27 -20.64 12.17
C TYR A 164 -1.52 -20.72 13.50
N ALA A 165 -0.39 -21.43 13.53
CA ALA A 165 0.44 -21.57 14.74
C ALA A 165 1.19 -20.27 15.09
N ALA A 166 1.49 -19.42 14.11
CA ALA A 166 2.18 -18.14 14.31
C ALA A 166 1.22 -17.01 14.75
N TYR A 167 -0.09 -17.20 14.59
CA TYR A 167 -1.12 -16.22 14.91
C TYR A 167 -2.07 -16.75 15.98
N ARG A 168 -1.64 -16.73 17.26
CA ARG A 168 -2.56 -16.75 18.42
C ARG A 168 -2.71 -15.32 18.92
N PRO A 169 -3.88 -14.65 18.80
CA PRO A 169 -4.12 -13.47 19.59
C PRO A 169 -4.07 -13.88 21.06
N SER A 170 -3.26 -13.20 21.85
CA SER A 170 -3.33 -13.28 23.31
C SER A 170 -4.74 -12.87 23.73
N ALA A 171 -5.44 -13.76 24.44
CA ALA A 171 -6.74 -13.51 25.05
C ALA A 171 -6.67 -12.35 26.05
#